data_ca404e5a5c834a8a447cc26d8e8275b4
#
_entry.id   ca404e5a5c834a8a447cc26d8e8275b4
#
_cell.length_a   1.000
_cell.length_b   1.000
_cell.length_c   1.000
_cell.angle_alpha   90.00
_cell.angle_beta   90.00
_cell.angle_gamma   90.00
#
_symmetry.space_group_name_H-M   'P 1'
#
loop_
_entity.id
_entity.type
_entity.pdbx_description
1 polymer ?
#
loop_
_entity_poly.entity_id
_entity_poly.type
_entity_poly.pdbx_seq_one_letter_code
_entity_poly.pdbx_strand_id
1 'polypeptide(L)'
;MESFKSTLDEVREADLLIHVVDISHPNFEEQYEVVEQTINELLTKQTEIEEADPWSKKQKSNKRTEKIVAQIPRIVVFNKIDAFTYTPKEEDDLTPIKRENISLEELQRTWMSKLHDDCIFISARQKTNIDELKSLFYDRIKAIHIQRYPYNDFLFQQYE
;
A
#
# COMPACT_ATOMS: atom_id res chain seq x y z
N MET A 1 -18.16 -16.67 3.27
CA MET A 1 -17.34 -16.33 2.09
C MET A 1 -17.88 -15.18 1.25
N GLU A 2 -19.18 -14.99 1.15
CA GLU A 2 -19.77 -13.87 0.36
C GLU A 2 -19.49 -12.47 0.94
N SER A 3 -19.46 -12.32 2.26
CA SER A 3 -19.18 -11.04 2.92
C SER A 3 -17.79 -10.49 2.62
N PHE A 4 -16.79 -11.35 2.49
CA PHE A 4 -15.42 -10.95 2.14
C PHE A 4 -15.31 -10.54 0.67
N LYS A 5 -16.10 -11.14 -0.20
CA LYS A 5 -16.14 -10.84 -1.63
C LYS A 5 -16.67 -9.43 -1.91
N SER A 6 -17.69 -9.00 -1.17
CA SER A 6 -18.24 -7.64 -1.29
C SER A 6 -17.23 -6.57 -0.89
N THR A 7 -16.46 -6.79 0.17
CA THR A 7 -15.39 -5.87 0.59
C THR A 7 -14.27 -5.76 -0.45
N LEU A 8 -13.99 -6.86 -1.16
CA LEU A 8 -12.97 -6.89 -2.20
C LEU A 8 -13.43 -6.19 -3.51
N ASP A 9 -14.73 -6.09 -3.76
CA ASP A 9 -15.24 -5.34 -4.90
C ASP A 9 -14.99 -3.83 -4.75
N GLU A 10 -15.00 -3.30 -3.51
CA GLU A 10 -14.64 -1.90 -3.22
C GLU A 10 -13.17 -1.59 -3.53
N VAL A 11 -12.27 -2.57 -3.38
CA VAL A 11 -10.83 -2.42 -3.71
C VAL A 11 -10.64 -2.12 -5.20
N ARG A 12 -11.51 -2.64 -6.06
CA ARG A 12 -11.43 -2.45 -7.52
C ARG A 12 -11.80 -1.05 -7.97
N GLU A 13 -12.69 -0.38 -7.21
CA GLU A 13 -13.15 0.97 -7.51
C GLU A 13 -12.32 2.06 -6.84
N ALA A 14 -11.33 1.67 -6.02
CA ALA A 14 -10.51 2.59 -5.27
C ALA A 14 -9.53 3.36 -6.17
N ASP A 15 -9.39 4.65 -5.93
CA ASP A 15 -8.38 5.50 -6.57
C ASP A 15 -7.03 5.43 -5.84
N LEU A 16 -7.03 5.03 -4.57
CA LEU A 16 -5.86 4.87 -3.71
C LEU A 16 -6.10 3.75 -2.70
N LEU A 17 -5.16 2.84 -2.55
CA LEU A 17 -5.20 1.80 -1.53
C LEU A 17 -4.27 2.14 -0.37
N ILE A 18 -4.78 1.98 0.85
CA ILE A 18 -4.00 2.14 2.07
C ILE A 18 -3.92 0.78 2.75
N HIS A 19 -2.72 0.18 2.74
CA HIS A 19 -2.45 -1.10 3.38
C HIS A 19 -1.88 -0.87 4.77
N VAL A 20 -2.68 -1.10 5.80
CA VAL A 20 -2.25 -0.94 7.19
C VAL A 20 -1.71 -2.27 7.72
N VAL A 21 -0.46 -2.27 8.17
CA VAL A 21 0.28 -3.44 8.63
C VAL A 21 0.63 -3.30 10.11
N ASP A 22 0.34 -4.32 10.91
CA ASP A 22 0.73 -4.39 12.32
C ASP A 22 2.13 -5.00 12.46
N ILE A 23 3.17 -4.17 12.66
CA ILE A 23 4.55 -4.65 12.74
C ILE A 23 4.89 -5.30 14.08
N SER A 24 4.04 -5.19 15.07
CA SER A 24 4.23 -5.89 16.36
C SER A 24 3.98 -7.41 16.23
N HIS A 25 3.29 -7.82 15.15
CA HIS A 25 3.05 -9.23 14.89
C HIS A 25 4.29 -9.91 14.29
N PRO A 26 4.73 -11.08 14.80
CA PRO A 26 5.96 -11.74 14.35
C PRO A 26 5.93 -12.12 12.84
N ASN A 27 4.77 -12.39 12.29
CA ASN A 27 4.60 -12.81 10.89
C ASN A 27 4.00 -11.70 10.01
N PHE A 28 4.24 -10.42 10.31
CA PHE A 28 3.63 -9.32 9.54
C PHE A 28 4.09 -9.30 8.06
N GLU A 29 5.32 -9.73 7.79
CA GLU A 29 5.85 -9.78 6.43
C GLU A 29 5.09 -10.78 5.55
N GLU A 30 4.83 -11.97 6.10
CA GLU A 30 4.02 -12.99 5.44
C GLU A 30 2.58 -12.50 5.22
N GLN A 31 2.00 -11.85 6.24
CA GLN A 31 0.66 -11.26 6.12
C GLN A 31 0.62 -10.17 5.04
N TYR A 32 1.65 -9.32 4.97
CA TYR A 32 1.80 -8.31 3.94
C TYR A 32 1.82 -8.95 2.54
N GLU A 33 2.64 -9.97 2.34
CA GLU A 33 2.77 -10.66 1.05
C GLU A 33 1.45 -11.33 0.61
N VAL A 34 0.74 -11.98 1.53
CA VAL A 34 -0.56 -12.60 1.26
C VAL A 34 -1.59 -11.56 0.81
N VAL A 35 -1.64 -10.39 1.46
CA VAL A 35 -2.55 -9.30 1.07
C VAL A 35 -2.18 -8.76 -0.30
N GLU A 36 -0.90 -8.51 -0.58
CA GLU A 36 -0.43 -8.01 -1.88
C GLU A 36 -0.75 -9.00 -3.02
N GLN A 37 -0.54 -10.29 -2.79
CA GLN A 37 -0.91 -11.33 -3.76
C GLN A 37 -2.42 -11.34 -4.00
N THR A 38 -3.22 -11.27 -2.94
CA THR A 38 -4.69 -11.25 -3.04
C THR A 38 -5.19 -10.06 -3.84
N ILE A 39 -4.66 -8.86 -3.58
CA ILE A 39 -5.00 -7.65 -4.33
C ILE A 39 -4.62 -7.81 -5.81
N ASN A 40 -3.43 -8.29 -6.09
CA ASN A 40 -2.97 -8.50 -7.46
C ASN A 40 -3.83 -9.52 -8.22
N GLU A 41 -4.20 -10.64 -7.59
CA GLU A 41 -5.10 -11.63 -8.19
C GLU A 41 -6.50 -11.06 -8.49
N LEU A 42 -7.03 -10.23 -7.57
CA LEU A 42 -8.34 -9.61 -7.77
C LEU A 42 -8.35 -8.66 -8.96
N LEU A 43 -7.28 -7.87 -9.08
CA LEU A 43 -7.12 -6.92 -10.16
C LEU A 43 -6.90 -7.65 -11.51
N THR A 44 -6.15 -8.73 -11.53
CA THR A 44 -5.87 -9.52 -12.74
C THR A 44 -7.13 -10.24 -13.28
N LYS A 45 -7.93 -10.84 -12.40
CA LYS A 45 -9.17 -11.54 -12.80
C LYS A 45 -10.19 -10.64 -13.49
N GLN A 46 -10.21 -9.36 -13.17
CA GLN A 46 -11.10 -8.40 -13.82
C GLN A 46 -10.72 -8.17 -15.28
N THR A 47 -9.43 -8.10 -15.57
CA THR A 47 -8.92 -7.93 -16.94
C THR A 47 -9.35 -9.10 -17.83
N GLU A 48 -9.28 -10.33 -17.32
CA GLU A 48 -9.70 -11.54 -18.06
C GLU A 48 -11.21 -11.58 -18.35
N ILE A 49 -12.05 -11.08 -17.43
CA ILE A 49 -13.50 -11.04 -17.59
C ILE A 49 -13.91 -9.98 -18.60
N GLU A 50 -13.30 -8.81 -18.58
CA GLU A 50 -13.56 -7.72 -19.53
C GLU A 50 -13.13 -8.09 -20.96
N GLU A 51 -12.05 -8.86 -21.13
CA GLU A 51 -11.62 -9.40 -22.42
C GLU A 51 -12.50 -10.51 -22.95
N ALA A 52 -13.18 -11.25 -22.09
CA ALA A 52 -14.07 -12.35 -22.47
C ALA A 52 -15.47 -11.90 -22.95
N ASP A 53 -15.84 -10.62 -22.77
CA ASP A 53 -17.12 -10.08 -23.24
C ASP A 53 -17.09 -9.87 -24.77
N PRO A 54 -17.93 -10.61 -25.56
CA PRO A 54 -17.98 -10.52 -27.02
C PRO A 54 -18.39 -9.13 -27.55
N TRP A 55 -18.99 -8.27 -26.70
CA TRP A 55 -19.47 -6.94 -27.09
C TRP A 55 -18.38 -5.87 -26.98
N SER A 56 -17.32 -6.10 -26.22
CA SER A 56 -16.20 -5.17 -26.01
C SER A 56 -15.25 -5.07 -27.22
N LYS A 57 -15.44 -5.94 -28.25
CA LYS A 57 -14.57 -6.02 -29.45
C LYS A 57 -14.55 -4.79 -30.36
N LYS A 58 -15.25 -3.70 -30.02
CA LYS A 58 -15.30 -2.51 -30.91
C LYS A 58 -14.31 -1.39 -30.57
N GLN A 59 -13.47 -1.52 -29.55
CA GLN A 59 -12.40 -0.55 -29.31
C GLN A 59 -11.05 -1.24 -29.19
N LYS A 60 -10.25 -1.14 -30.27
CA LYS A 60 -8.83 -1.51 -30.28
C LYS A 60 -8.03 -0.62 -29.33
N SER A 61 -7.97 -0.99 -28.04
CA SER A 61 -7.05 -0.38 -27.11
C SER A 61 -6.48 -1.40 -26.09
N ASN A 62 -6.22 -2.63 -26.54
CA ASN A 62 -5.81 -3.78 -25.73
C ASN A 62 -4.47 -3.65 -24.97
N LYS A 63 -3.71 -2.57 -25.19
CA LYS A 63 -2.48 -2.31 -24.40
C LYS A 63 -2.68 -1.36 -23.21
N ARG A 64 -3.85 -0.73 -23.13
CA ARG A 64 -4.12 0.26 -22.08
C ARG A 64 -4.74 -0.35 -20.82
N THR A 65 -5.52 -1.42 -20.99
CA THR A 65 -6.29 -2.05 -19.89
C THR A 65 -5.40 -2.87 -18.96
N GLU A 66 -4.46 -3.66 -19.49
CA GLU A 66 -3.46 -4.38 -18.66
C GLU A 66 -2.61 -3.42 -17.80
N LYS A 67 -2.36 -2.22 -18.30
CA LYS A 67 -1.58 -1.19 -17.61
C LYS A 67 -2.36 -0.46 -16.53
N ILE A 68 -3.69 -0.40 -16.63
CA ILE A 68 -4.56 0.31 -15.69
C ILE A 68 -4.75 -0.50 -14.40
N VAL A 69 -4.90 -1.81 -14.50
CA VAL A 69 -5.14 -2.70 -13.37
C VAL A 69 -3.92 -2.81 -12.43
N ALA A 70 -2.71 -2.68 -12.97
CA ALA A 70 -1.47 -2.69 -12.19
C ALA A 70 -1.13 -1.34 -11.51
N GLN A 71 -1.99 -0.32 -11.60
CA GLN A 71 -1.62 1.07 -11.30
C GLN A 71 -2.48 1.77 -10.25
N ILE A 72 -3.29 1.06 -9.47
CA ILE A 72 -3.88 1.71 -8.29
C ILE A 72 -2.73 2.03 -7.32
N PRO A 73 -2.45 3.32 -7.06
CA PRO A 73 -1.38 3.69 -6.14
C PRO A 73 -1.67 3.14 -4.75
N ARG A 74 -0.62 2.70 -4.06
CA ARG A 74 -0.71 2.09 -2.74
C ARG A 74 0.18 2.81 -1.77
N ILE A 75 -0.30 3.00 -0.54
CA ILE A 75 0.50 3.47 0.58
C ILE A 75 0.48 2.39 1.65
N VAL A 76 1.65 1.97 2.10
CA VAL A 76 1.79 1.00 3.18
C VAL A 76 2.04 1.74 4.49
N VAL A 77 1.16 1.53 5.46
CA VAL A 77 1.24 2.15 6.78
C VAL A 77 1.63 1.09 7.80
N PHE A 78 2.89 1.09 8.20
CA PHE A 78 3.41 0.22 9.25
C PHE A 78 3.07 0.81 10.63
N ASN A 79 2.04 0.25 11.27
CA ASN A 79 1.53 0.72 12.56
C ASN A 79 2.08 -0.10 13.73
N LYS A 80 1.96 0.48 14.92
CA LYS A 80 2.38 -0.09 16.21
C LYS A 80 3.90 -0.17 16.39
N ILE A 81 4.64 0.83 15.91
CA ILE A 81 6.08 0.95 16.20
C ILE A 81 6.39 0.97 17.71
N ASP A 82 5.43 1.42 18.51
CA ASP A 82 5.51 1.44 20.00
C ASP A 82 5.45 0.05 20.65
N ALA A 83 4.91 -0.92 19.94
CA ALA A 83 4.81 -2.31 20.42
C ALA A 83 5.80 -3.25 19.69
N PHE A 84 6.62 -2.72 18.79
CA PHE A 84 7.68 -3.49 18.13
C PHE A 84 8.77 -3.86 19.10
N THR A 85 9.15 -5.13 19.13
CA THR A 85 10.22 -5.67 19.97
C THR A 85 11.22 -6.42 19.12
N TYR A 86 12.50 -6.31 19.47
CA TYR A 86 13.57 -7.08 18.87
C TYR A 86 14.57 -7.52 19.94
N THR A 87 15.33 -8.56 19.66
CA THR A 87 16.38 -9.07 20.53
C THR A 87 17.73 -8.79 19.86
N PRO A 88 18.52 -7.84 20.35
CA PRO A 88 19.82 -7.57 19.74
C PRO A 88 20.69 -8.84 19.83
N LYS A 89 21.43 -9.10 18.76
CA LYS A 89 22.35 -10.23 18.68
C LYS A 89 23.66 -9.87 19.40
N GLU A 90 24.20 -10.80 20.17
CA GLU A 90 25.51 -10.64 20.80
C GLU A 90 26.62 -10.70 19.74
N GLU A 91 27.73 -10.00 19.96
CA GLU A 91 28.85 -9.91 19.00
C GLU A 91 29.50 -11.27 18.72
N ASP A 92 29.48 -12.19 19.71
CA ASP A 92 30.05 -13.52 19.60
C ASP A 92 29.11 -14.59 19.03
N ASP A 93 27.87 -14.22 18.74
CA ASP A 93 26.88 -15.15 18.21
C ASP A 93 27.03 -15.29 16.67
N LEU A 94 27.57 -16.41 16.25
CA LEU A 94 27.77 -16.77 14.83
C LEU A 94 26.54 -17.34 14.14
N THR A 95 25.40 -17.44 14.81
CA THR A 95 24.17 -17.93 14.18
C THR A 95 23.66 -16.95 13.11
N PRO A 96 22.91 -17.39 12.09
CA PRO A 96 22.33 -16.47 11.12
C PRO A 96 21.43 -15.44 11.79
N ILE A 97 21.46 -14.19 11.27
CA ILE A 97 20.55 -13.13 11.73
C ILE A 97 19.13 -13.57 11.41
N LYS A 98 18.30 -13.66 12.44
CA LYS A 98 16.88 -13.91 12.31
C LYS A 98 16.12 -12.60 12.37
N ARG A 99 14.85 -12.65 11.97
CA ARG A 99 13.97 -11.49 12.02
C ARG A 99 13.87 -10.84 13.40
N GLU A 100 13.84 -11.65 14.44
CA GLU A 100 13.81 -11.19 15.85
C GLU A 100 15.05 -10.36 16.27
N ASN A 101 16.12 -10.41 15.47
CA ASN A 101 17.35 -9.66 15.70
C ASN A 101 17.39 -8.32 14.95
N ILE A 102 16.43 -8.06 14.08
CA ILE A 102 16.40 -6.84 13.26
C ILE A 102 15.82 -5.69 14.10
N SER A 103 16.57 -4.61 14.22
CA SER A 103 16.11 -3.39 14.89
C SER A 103 15.02 -2.67 14.10
N LEU A 104 14.26 -1.80 14.75
CA LEU A 104 13.24 -0.99 14.08
C LEU A 104 13.86 -0.12 12.97
N GLU A 105 15.04 0.43 13.20
CA GLU A 105 15.74 1.27 12.22
C GLU A 105 16.17 0.50 10.98
N GLU A 106 16.67 -0.72 11.14
CA GLU A 106 17.04 -1.60 10.03
C GLU A 106 15.80 -2.04 9.25
N LEU A 107 14.71 -2.35 9.96
CA LEU A 107 13.44 -2.68 9.36
C LEU A 107 12.91 -1.52 8.51
N GLN A 108 12.90 -0.30 9.06
CA GLN A 108 12.50 0.91 8.36
C GLN A 108 13.34 1.13 7.10
N ARG A 109 14.67 1.03 7.21
CA ARG A 109 15.58 1.18 6.08
C ARG A 109 15.30 0.16 4.98
N THR A 110 15.05 -1.09 5.34
CA THR A 110 14.75 -2.16 4.40
C THR A 110 13.46 -1.90 3.64
N TRP A 111 12.39 -1.54 4.34
CA TRP A 111 11.09 -1.29 3.72
C TRP A 111 11.03 0.02 2.93
N MET A 112 11.68 1.08 3.41
CA MET A 112 11.84 2.32 2.65
C MET A 112 12.65 2.11 1.37
N SER A 113 13.64 1.22 1.38
CA SER A 113 14.37 0.85 0.16
C SER A 113 13.51 0.09 -0.85
N LYS A 114 12.54 -0.72 -0.39
CA LYS A 114 11.62 -1.48 -1.25
C LYS A 114 10.47 -0.65 -1.79
N LEU A 115 9.88 0.19 -0.95
CA LEU A 115 8.63 0.91 -1.23
C LEU A 115 8.84 2.40 -1.49
N HIS A 116 10.06 2.90 -1.29
CA HIS A 116 10.41 4.32 -1.44
C HIS A 116 9.50 5.23 -0.60
N ASP A 117 8.89 6.24 -1.23
CA ASP A 117 8.01 7.21 -0.58
C ASP A 117 6.56 6.70 -0.39
N ASP A 118 6.30 5.43 -0.71
CA ASP A 118 4.97 4.82 -0.59
C ASP A 118 4.77 4.05 0.72
N CYS A 119 5.62 4.27 1.72
CA CYS A 119 5.45 3.68 3.05
C CYS A 119 5.76 4.68 4.17
N ILE A 120 5.12 4.44 5.32
CA ILE A 120 5.34 5.22 6.54
C ILE A 120 5.20 4.34 7.77
N PHE A 121 6.02 4.62 8.80
CA PHE A 121 6.01 3.93 10.09
C PHE A 121 5.41 4.83 11.15
N ILE A 122 4.34 4.37 11.81
CA ILE A 122 3.57 5.16 12.78
C ILE A 122 3.30 4.41 14.08
N SER A 123 2.97 5.16 15.12
CA SER A 123 2.19 4.67 16.24
C SER A 123 0.89 5.46 16.34
N ALA A 124 -0.22 4.84 15.98
CA ALA A 124 -1.53 5.44 16.15
C ALA A 124 -1.84 5.70 17.64
N ARG A 125 -1.37 4.82 18.53
CA ARG A 125 -1.56 4.94 19.98
C ARG A 125 -0.82 6.13 20.57
N GLN A 126 0.45 6.31 20.20
CA GLN A 126 1.30 7.39 20.70
C GLN A 126 1.25 8.66 19.84
N LYS A 127 0.51 8.61 18.72
CA LYS A 127 0.42 9.67 17.72
C LYS A 127 1.76 10.02 17.06
N THR A 128 2.69 9.05 17.00
CA THR A 128 3.99 9.23 16.35
C THR A 128 3.82 9.20 14.83
N ASN A 129 4.41 10.17 14.13
CA ASN A 129 4.39 10.34 12.67
C ASN A 129 2.98 10.43 12.05
N ILE A 130 1.99 10.88 12.83
CA ILE A 130 0.61 11.04 12.33
C ILE A 130 0.46 12.25 11.41
N ASP A 131 1.20 13.32 11.66
CA ASP A 131 1.14 14.52 10.82
C ASP A 131 1.86 14.29 9.50
N GLU A 132 2.96 13.55 9.50
CA GLU A 132 3.63 13.06 8.29
C GLU A 132 2.71 12.15 7.46
N LEU A 133 1.96 11.25 8.12
CA LEU A 133 0.96 10.40 7.46
C LEU A 133 -0.13 11.24 6.78
N LYS A 134 -0.64 12.28 7.45
CA LYS A 134 -1.63 13.20 6.87
C LYS A 134 -1.07 13.94 5.66
N SER A 135 0.17 14.42 5.74
CA SER A 135 0.84 15.09 4.64
C SER A 135 1.01 14.17 3.44
N LEU A 136 1.47 12.93 3.68
CA LEU A 136 1.60 11.91 2.63
C LEU A 136 0.26 11.63 1.94
N PHE A 137 -0.82 11.46 2.70
CA PHE A 137 -2.16 11.24 2.13
C PHE A 137 -2.63 12.45 1.34
N TYR A 138 -2.46 13.65 1.86
CA TYR A 138 -2.83 14.88 1.18
C TYR A 138 -2.13 15.00 -0.17
N ASP A 139 -0.83 14.78 -0.22
CA ASP A 139 -0.02 14.89 -1.45
C ASP A 139 -0.45 13.85 -2.49
N ARG A 140 -0.69 12.60 -2.07
CA ARG A 140 -1.15 11.53 -2.97
C ARG A 140 -2.56 11.79 -3.50
N ILE A 141 -3.49 12.16 -2.63
CA ILE A 141 -4.88 12.49 -3.02
C ILE A 141 -4.90 13.71 -3.93
N LYS A 142 -4.11 14.74 -3.62
CA LYS A 142 -3.96 15.93 -4.48
C LYS A 142 -3.47 15.57 -5.87
N ALA A 143 -2.45 14.73 -5.99
CA ALA A 143 -1.91 14.29 -7.26
C ALA A 143 -2.96 13.53 -8.11
N ILE A 144 -3.71 12.63 -7.48
CA ILE A 144 -4.81 11.89 -8.13
C ILE A 144 -5.92 12.84 -8.57
N HIS A 145 -6.30 13.78 -7.71
CA HIS A 145 -7.34 14.76 -8.02
C HIS A 145 -6.97 15.65 -9.21
N ILE A 146 -5.75 16.18 -9.24
CA ILE A 146 -5.27 17.02 -10.36
C ILE A 146 -5.24 16.22 -11.68
N GLN A 147 -4.84 14.96 -11.62
CA GLN A 147 -4.84 14.09 -12.80
C GLN A 147 -6.26 13.81 -13.33
N ARG A 148 -7.23 13.63 -12.41
CA ARG A 148 -8.63 13.33 -12.76
C ARG A 148 -9.40 14.57 -13.20
N TYR A 149 -9.10 15.72 -12.61
CA TYR A 149 -9.79 16.99 -12.82
C TYR A 149 -8.79 18.11 -13.17
N PRO A 150 -8.16 18.07 -14.36
CA PRO A 150 -7.06 18.98 -14.71
C PRO A 150 -7.47 20.46 -14.81
N TYR A 151 -8.78 20.75 -14.82
CA TYR A 151 -9.32 22.11 -14.89
C TYR A 151 -9.93 22.60 -13.56
N ASN A 152 -9.81 21.83 -12.48
CA ASN A 152 -10.42 22.14 -11.20
C ASN A 152 -9.36 22.20 -10.09
N ASP A 153 -8.47 23.18 -10.19
CA ASP A 153 -7.37 23.42 -9.24
C ASP A 153 -7.75 24.37 -8.09
N PHE A 154 -8.95 24.96 -8.12
CA PHE A 154 -9.36 25.95 -7.14
C PHE A 154 -9.39 25.42 -5.70
N LEU A 155 -9.56 24.11 -5.49
CA LEU A 155 -9.56 23.48 -4.16
C LEU A 155 -8.17 23.53 -3.49
N PHE A 156 -7.12 23.79 -4.26
CA PHE A 156 -5.74 23.84 -3.78
C PHE A 156 -5.13 25.24 -3.87
N GLN A 157 -5.94 26.25 -4.24
CA GLN A 157 -5.51 27.63 -4.22
C GLN A 157 -5.36 28.07 -2.75
N GLN A 158 -4.16 28.48 -2.38
CA GLN A 158 -3.94 29.17 -1.12
C GLN A 158 -4.49 30.58 -1.31
N TYR A 159 -5.51 30.93 -0.59
CA TYR A 159 -5.93 32.31 -0.46
C TYR A 159 -4.88 33.00 0.41
N GLU A 160 -4.05 33.87 -0.19
CA GLU A 160 -3.18 34.80 0.51
C GLU A 160 -4.00 35.89 1.23
#